data_266f4918611a52769eccafc72e34143a
#
_entry.id   266f4918611a52769eccafc72e34143a
#
_cell.length_a   1.000
_cell.length_b   1.000
_cell.length_c   1.000
_cell.angle_alpha   90.00
_cell.angle_beta   90.00
_cell.angle_gamma   90.00
#
_symmetry.space_group_name_H-M   'P 1'
#
loop_
_entity.id
_entity.type
_entity.pdbx_description
1 polymer ?
#
loop_
_entity_poly.entity_id
_entity_poly.type
_entity_poly.pdbx_seq_one_letter_code
_entity_poly.pdbx_strand_id
1 'polypeptide(L)'
;GPSPTTPGPSSPSASIPDNKLDAAAAAMKNVSMVKEDYGQRIAQAPDDSEKSRLANEGGQALTKAVTDQGLSVEEYDEILRMAQYNPAVREKILKRIKN
;
A
#
# COMPACT_ATOMS: atom_id res chain seq x y z
N GLY A 1 1.77 35.66 -0.94
CA GLY A 1 1.75 35.33 -0.96
C GLY A 1 1.55 34.49 -0.94
N PRO A 2 1.62 34.20 -0.95
CA PRO A 2 1.42 33.47 -1.04
C PRO A 2 1.62 32.54 -0.54
N SER A 3 1.70 32.16 -0.33
CA SER A 3 1.85 31.38 -0.01
C SER A 3 1.92 30.72 0.47
N PRO A 4 1.83 30.47 0.71
CA PRO A 4 1.83 29.81 1.11
C PRO A 4 1.98 28.99 1.63
N THR A 5 2.05 28.62 1.72
CA THR A 5 2.12 27.88 2.02
C THR A 5 2.40 27.15 2.65
N THR A 6 2.67 26.78 2.90
CA THR A 6 2.97 26.01 3.32
C THR A 6 2.98 25.61 4.25
N PRO A 7 2.83 25.13 4.57
CA PRO A 7 2.73 24.75 5.49
C PRO A 7 3.10 23.93 6.14
N GLY A 8 3.23 23.54 6.17
CA GLY A 8 3.59 22.88 6.67
C GLY A 8 3.70 22.06 7.41
N PRO A 9 4.07 21.84 7.90
CA PRO A 9 4.45 21.11 8.69
C PRO A 9 3.65 20.54 9.46
N SER A 10 3.11 20.86 9.65
CA SER A 10 2.25 20.39 10.31
C SER A 10 2.22 19.06 10.61
N SER A 11 1.30 18.49 11.12
CA SER A 11 1.16 17.12 11.41
C SER A 11 1.11 16.33 10.13
N PRO A 12 1.98 15.38 9.95
CA PRO A 12 1.97 14.61 8.73
C PRO A 12 0.66 13.91 8.49
N SER A 13 0.03 13.43 9.55
CA SER A 13 -1.21 12.71 9.40
C SER A 13 -2.30 13.60 8.84
N ALA A 14 -2.26 14.88 9.18
CA ALA A 14 -3.26 15.80 8.70
C ALA A 14 -3.02 16.17 7.25
N SER A 15 -1.86 15.91 6.74
CA SER A 15 -1.52 16.33 5.40
C SER A 15 -1.64 15.25 4.36
N ILE A 16 -2.13 14.06 4.70
CA ILE A 16 -2.36 13.04 3.68
C ILE A 16 -3.68 13.36 2.98
N PRO A 17 -3.64 13.63 1.67
CA PRO A 17 -4.88 13.93 0.93
C PRO A 17 -5.80 12.72 0.89
N ASP A 18 -7.08 12.98 0.77
CA ASP A 18 -8.06 11.90 0.70
C ASP A 18 -7.83 10.99 -0.49
N ASN A 19 -7.43 11.54 -1.63
CA ASN A 19 -7.18 10.71 -2.80
C ASN A 19 -6.01 9.75 -2.58
N LYS A 20 -5.03 10.16 -1.77
CA LYS A 20 -3.92 9.26 -1.43
C LYS A 20 -4.38 8.17 -0.46
N LEU A 21 -5.27 8.51 0.45
CA LEU A 21 -5.83 7.51 1.35
C LEU A 21 -6.69 6.51 0.59
N ASP A 22 -7.46 6.99 -0.38
CA ASP A 22 -8.25 6.11 -1.24
C ASP A 22 -7.35 5.16 -2.01
N ALA A 23 -6.27 5.70 -2.57
CA ALA A 23 -5.31 4.90 -3.33
C ALA A 23 -4.64 3.88 -2.43
N ALA A 24 -4.26 4.27 -1.22
CA ALA A 24 -3.61 3.36 -0.29
C ALA A 24 -4.54 2.22 0.11
N ALA A 25 -5.81 2.52 0.37
CA ALA A 25 -6.77 1.48 0.74
C ALA A 25 -6.98 0.50 -0.42
N ALA A 26 -7.09 1.00 -1.64
CA ALA A 26 -7.24 0.13 -2.81
C ALA A 26 -5.99 -0.72 -3.01
N ALA A 27 -4.82 -0.11 -2.81
CA ALA A 27 -3.56 -0.84 -2.93
C ALA A 27 -3.47 -1.94 -1.88
N MET A 28 -3.88 -1.65 -0.65
CA MET A 28 -3.83 -2.65 0.41
C MET A 28 -4.70 -3.86 0.10
N LYS A 29 -5.88 -3.63 -0.45
CA LYS A 29 -6.75 -4.73 -0.84
C LYS A 29 -6.11 -5.58 -1.93
N ASN A 30 -5.55 -4.93 -2.94
CA ASN A 30 -4.92 -5.64 -4.03
C ASN A 30 -3.66 -6.37 -3.58
N VAL A 31 -2.88 -5.75 -2.71
CA VAL A 31 -1.68 -6.37 -2.14
C VAL A 31 -2.06 -7.64 -1.38
N SER A 32 -3.13 -7.58 -0.59
CA SER A 32 -3.60 -8.75 0.14
C SER A 32 -3.96 -9.89 -0.79
N MET A 33 -4.67 -9.57 -1.88
CA MET A 33 -5.09 -10.57 -2.85
C MET A 33 -3.89 -11.20 -3.55
N VAL A 34 -2.91 -10.38 -3.91
CA VAL A 34 -1.71 -10.87 -4.56
C VAL A 34 -0.92 -11.78 -3.62
N LYS A 35 -0.77 -11.36 -2.37
CA LYS A 35 -0.06 -12.17 -1.38
C LYS A 35 -0.71 -13.53 -1.19
N GLU A 36 -2.02 -13.54 -1.11
CA GLU A 36 -2.74 -14.79 -0.92
C GLU A 36 -2.58 -15.69 -2.13
N ASP A 37 -2.74 -15.14 -3.31
CA ASP A 37 -2.65 -15.90 -4.55
C ASP A 37 -1.26 -16.50 -4.72
N TYR A 38 -0.23 -15.69 -4.61
CA TYR A 38 1.13 -16.18 -4.80
C TYR A 38 1.59 -17.05 -3.63
N GLY A 39 1.08 -16.77 -2.44
CA GLY A 39 1.37 -17.64 -1.29
C GLY A 39 0.90 -19.05 -1.53
N GLN A 40 -0.30 -19.21 -2.09
CA GLN A 40 -0.81 -20.54 -2.41
C GLN A 40 -0.03 -21.21 -3.53
N ARG A 41 0.31 -20.46 -4.56
CA ARG A 41 1.09 -20.99 -5.67
C ARG A 41 2.46 -21.46 -5.21
N ILE A 42 3.11 -20.67 -4.35
CA ILE A 42 4.41 -21.02 -3.82
C ILE A 42 4.32 -22.28 -2.97
N ALA A 43 3.27 -22.37 -2.14
CA ALA A 43 3.08 -23.53 -1.29
C ALA A 43 2.90 -24.81 -2.11
N GLN A 44 2.35 -24.69 -3.31
CA GLN A 44 2.08 -25.83 -4.16
C GLN A 44 3.18 -26.10 -5.18
N ALA A 45 4.19 -25.26 -5.22
CA ALA A 45 5.26 -25.39 -6.20
C ALA A 45 6.08 -26.66 -5.92
N PRO A 46 6.47 -27.37 -6.99
CA PRO A 46 7.12 -28.66 -6.79
C PRO A 46 8.58 -28.60 -6.35
N ASP A 47 9.26 -27.48 -6.62
CA ASP A 47 10.67 -27.39 -6.26
C ASP A 47 11.06 -25.93 -5.98
N ASP A 48 12.28 -25.75 -5.50
CA ASP A 48 12.77 -24.43 -5.09
C ASP A 48 12.90 -23.47 -6.26
N SER A 49 13.22 -23.99 -7.42
CA SER A 49 13.35 -23.17 -8.62
C SER A 49 12.02 -22.51 -8.96
N GLU A 50 10.96 -23.29 -8.91
CA GLU A 50 9.63 -22.78 -9.18
C GLU A 50 9.18 -21.82 -8.09
N LYS A 51 9.50 -22.13 -6.83
CA LYS A 51 9.18 -21.24 -5.72
C LYS A 51 9.87 -19.88 -5.90
N SER A 52 11.13 -19.88 -6.30
CA SER A 52 11.87 -18.65 -6.53
C SER A 52 11.25 -17.83 -7.66
N ARG A 53 10.86 -18.50 -8.73
CA ARG A 53 10.24 -17.82 -9.87
C ARG A 53 8.94 -17.16 -9.43
N LEU A 54 8.12 -17.89 -8.69
CA LEU A 54 6.84 -17.35 -8.21
C LEU A 54 7.03 -16.23 -7.21
N ALA A 55 8.06 -16.33 -6.36
CA ALA A 55 8.36 -15.26 -5.42
C ALA A 55 8.73 -13.97 -6.16
N ASN A 56 9.50 -14.09 -7.22
CA ASN A 56 9.87 -12.92 -8.03
C ASN A 56 8.66 -12.33 -8.72
N GLU A 57 7.83 -13.16 -9.32
CA GLU A 57 6.60 -12.69 -9.96
C GLU A 57 5.69 -12.02 -8.95
N GLY A 58 5.56 -12.63 -7.78
CA GLY A 58 4.73 -12.07 -6.73
C GLY A 58 5.22 -10.72 -6.28
N GLY A 59 6.54 -10.56 -6.17
CA GLY A 59 7.12 -9.26 -5.82
C GLY A 59 6.80 -8.19 -6.83
N GLN A 60 6.87 -8.54 -8.12
CA GLN A 60 6.52 -7.60 -9.18
C GLN A 60 5.03 -7.28 -9.14
N ALA A 61 4.21 -8.29 -8.89
CA ALA A 61 2.77 -8.09 -8.82
C ALA A 61 2.40 -7.21 -7.63
N LEU A 62 3.11 -7.32 -6.51
CA LEU A 62 2.89 -6.46 -5.35
C LEU A 62 3.21 -5.01 -5.68
N THR A 63 4.34 -4.79 -6.34
CA THR A 63 4.72 -3.45 -6.76
C THR A 63 3.67 -2.86 -7.69
N LYS A 64 3.22 -3.66 -8.64
CA LYS A 64 2.21 -3.20 -9.59
C LYS A 64 0.89 -2.88 -8.89
N ALA A 65 0.52 -3.67 -7.89
CA ALA A 65 -0.71 -3.42 -7.13
C ALA A 65 -0.69 -2.03 -6.49
N VAL A 66 0.49 -1.57 -6.11
CA VAL A 66 0.65 -0.24 -5.51
C VAL A 66 0.69 0.83 -6.60
N THR A 67 1.53 0.63 -7.61
CA THR A 67 1.74 1.68 -8.62
C THR A 67 0.52 1.88 -9.51
N ASP A 68 -0.27 0.83 -9.72
CA ASP A 68 -1.51 0.95 -10.49
C ASP A 68 -2.50 1.91 -9.84
N GLN A 69 -2.38 2.13 -8.53
CA GLN A 69 -3.26 3.05 -7.82
C GLN A 69 -2.73 4.48 -7.81
N GLY A 70 -1.61 4.72 -8.49
CA GLY A 70 -1.05 6.06 -8.56
C GLY A 70 -0.15 6.41 -7.39
N LEU A 71 0.31 5.42 -6.67
CA LEU A 71 1.26 5.62 -5.57
C LEU A 71 2.61 5.04 -5.94
N SER A 72 3.68 5.69 -5.47
CA SER A 72 4.97 5.01 -5.49
C SER A 72 5.02 4.03 -4.33
N VAL A 73 5.92 3.07 -4.42
CA VAL A 73 6.11 2.13 -3.32
C VAL A 73 6.50 2.88 -2.05
N GLU A 74 7.29 3.92 -2.19
CA GLU A 74 7.73 4.72 -1.05
C GLU A 74 6.57 5.46 -0.40
N GLU A 75 5.68 6.02 -1.21
CA GLU A 75 4.49 6.67 -0.67
C GLU A 75 3.62 5.68 0.08
N TYR A 76 3.45 4.51 -0.50
CA TYR A 76 2.64 3.46 0.11
C TYR A 76 3.23 3.05 1.47
N ASP A 77 4.55 2.82 1.51
CA ASP A 77 5.21 2.44 2.74
C ASP A 77 5.07 3.53 3.80
N GLU A 78 5.17 4.78 3.38
CA GLU A 78 5.05 5.91 4.29
C GLU A 78 3.65 5.97 4.90
N ILE A 79 2.62 5.78 4.06
CA ILE A 79 1.25 5.80 4.54
C ILE A 79 1.00 4.65 5.51
N LEU A 80 1.53 3.47 5.20
CA LEU A 80 1.40 2.33 6.11
C LEU A 80 2.07 2.60 7.45
N ARG A 81 3.25 3.22 7.41
CA ARG A 81 3.95 3.56 8.64
C ARG A 81 3.15 4.54 9.47
N MET A 82 2.59 5.56 8.82
CA MET A 82 1.76 6.52 9.51
C MET A 82 0.55 5.85 10.14
N ALA A 83 -0.05 4.89 9.44
CA ALA A 83 -1.20 4.18 9.97
C ALA A 83 -0.87 3.40 11.23
N GLN A 84 0.38 2.94 11.36
CA GLN A 84 0.79 2.23 12.57
C GLN A 84 0.84 3.13 13.79
N TYR A 85 1.21 4.39 13.59
CA TYR A 85 1.42 5.30 14.70
C TYR A 85 0.30 6.30 14.90
N ASN A 86 -0.62 6.40 13.94
CA ASN A 86 -1.68 7.38 13.99
C ASN A 86 -3.03 6.69 13.83
N PRO A 87 -3.82 6.59 14.91
CA PRO A 87 -5.12 5.92 14.84
C PRO A 87 -6.08 6.58 13.87
N ALA A 88 -6.00 7.90 13.71
CA ALA A 88 -6.91 8.59 12.79
C ALA A 88 -6.66 8.18 11.35
N VAL A 89 -5.40 8.04 10.95
CA VAL A 89 -5.06 7.59 9.61
C VAL A 89 -5.52 6.15 9.41
N ARG A 90 -5.26 5.31 10.40
CA ARG A 90 -5.67 3.91 10.34
C ARG A 90 -7.18 3.77 10.18
N GLU A 91 -7.93 4.56 10.94
CA GLU A 91 -9.39 4.55 10.86
C GLU A 91 -9.88 4.91 9.47
N LYS A 92 -9.30 5.95 8.90
CA LYS A 92 -9.72 6.40 7.57
C LYS A 92 -9.46 5.33 6.51
N ILE A 93 -8.33 4.66 6.62
CA ILE A 93 -8.00 3.59 5.69
C ILE A 93 -8.94 2.41 5.87
N LEU A 94 -9.19 2.01 7.11
CA LEU A 94 -10.06 0.87 7.39
C LEU A 94 -11.47 1.10 6.89
N LYS A 95 -11.97 2.32 7.03
CA LYS A 95 -13.30 2.63 6.52
C LYS A 95 -13.39 2.44 5.02
N ARG A 96 -12.35 2.82 4.31
CA ARG A 96 -12.31 2.68 2.86
C ARG A 96 -12.22 1.22 2.44
N ILE A 97 -11.47 0.43 3.18
CA ILE A 97 -11.35 -0.99 2.88
C ILE A 97 -12.68 -1.71 3.07
N LYS A 98 -13.42 -1.33 4.11
CA LYS A 98 -14.70 -1.97 4.42
C LYS A 98 -15.78 -1.64 3.40
N ASN A 99 -15.65 -0.52 2.77
CA ASN A 99 -16.61 -0.14 1.73
C ASN A 99 -16.20 -0.75 0.40
#